data_ae68f64cb2b42553dfb82827624cc658
#
_entry.id   ae68f64cb2b42553dfb82827624cc658
#
_cell.length_a   1.000
_cell.length_b   1.000
_cell.length_c   1.000
_cell.angle_alpha   90.00
_cell.angle_beta   90.00
_cell.angle_gamma   90.00
#
_symmetry.space_group_name_H-M   'P 1'
#
loop_
_entity.id
_entity.type
_entity.pdbx_description
1 polymer ?
#
loop_
_entity_poly.entity_id
_entity_poly.type
_entity_poly.pdbx_seq_one_letter_code
_entity_poly.pdbx_strand_id
1 'polypeptide(L)'
;MRFGDAKFLGDIKMEKEKKKLNKNVLAIVICWLVYTCSYLGKLGYNANIVLIESEFGVSHAESGTVGTAFFFAYGAGQIINGLLCKKYNAKYTIFCALVVSAACNFAVAVIRDFAWLKVVWLVNGMALSFLWSLLIRYLSEVLDEKFISKAVVIMGTTVATGTFAVYGLSALFVSLNAYKTIFYVASALLPAIAIAWFIAHSIIGNGTSSEKQEQINELPVVEKKKVGFDFIALVAVLAVFAMITNLEKDGINVWVPAILKELYEMPDYLSILLTLCLPLVAIFGTMVAVFLNKYIKDFVTLCGAFFLATMFTLAVNIAIMRSSVVITLVCLSLISLFMSGTNNVITSMVPLYYKDKANAGLLAGVLNGCCYIGSTLSSYGLGAVADAYGWESVFYLLLACAALCCFITAITIIISHCKSSKTHPKS
;
A
#
# COMPACT_ATOMS: atom_id res chain seq x y z
N MET A 1 -26.24 -28.77 45.07
CA MET A 1 -26.29 -27.88 43.88
C MET A 1 -27.51 -28.27 43.05
N ARG A 2 -28.53 -27.43 42.95
CA ARG A 2 -29.78 -27.75 42.27
C ARG A 2 -29.60 -27.68 40.76
N PHE A 3 -30.19 -28.60 40.00
CA PHE A 3 -30.14 -28.66 38.50
C PHE A 3 -30.49 -27.34 37.79
N GLY A 4 -31.20 -26.42 38.45
CA GLY A 4 -31.54 -25.08 37.96
C GLY A 4 -30.31 -24.13 37.90
N ASP A 5 -29.39 -24.23 38.88
CA ASP A 5 -28.25 -23.33 38.98
C ASP A 5 -27.20 -23.59 37.87
N ALA A 6 -27.03 -24.84 37.45
CA ALA A 6 -26.09 -25.22 36.37
C ALA A 6 -26.60 -24.76 34.99
N LYS A 7 -27.92 -24.84 34.75
CA LYS A 7 -28.53 -24.37 33.51
C LYS A 7 -28.46 -22.83 33.41
N PHE A 8 -28.79 -22.13 34.49
CA PHE A 8 -28.69 -20.65 34.55
C PHE A 8 -27.28 -20.13 34.38
N LEU A 9 -26.27 -20.78 34.98
CA LEU A 9 -24.84 -20.45 34.76
C LEU A 9 -24.40 -20.75 33.34
N GLY A 10 -24.90 -21.83 32.74
CA GLY A 10 -24.65 -22.15 31.33
C GLY A 10 -25.23 -21.09 30.38
N ASP A 11 -26.44 -20.64 30.60
CA ASP A 11 -27.09 -19.63 29.79
C ASP A 11 -26.38 -18.26 29.88
N ILE A 12 -25.97 -17.84 31.09
CA ILE A 12 -25.15 -16.63 31.30
C ILE A 12 -23.82 -16.72 30.57
N LYS A 13 -23.18 -17.89 30.64
CA LYS A 13 -21.86 -18.10 29.95
C LYS A 13 -22.01 -18.04 28.44
N MET A 14 -23.02 -18.69 27.88
CA MET A 14 -23.32 -18.63 26.44
C MET A 14 -23.68 -17.22 25.97
N GLU A 15 -24.44 -16.45 26.77
CA GLU A 15 -24.79 -15.05 26.43
C GLU A 15 -23.54 -14.15 26.44
N LYS A 16 -22.65 -14.31 27.42
CA LYS A 16 -21.36 -13.61 27.48
C LYS A 16 -20.46 -13.95 26.27
N GLU A 17 -20.36 -15.22 25.91
CA GLU A 17 -19.57 -15.67 24.75
C GLU A 17 -20.14 -15.12 23.44
N LYS A 18 -21.48 -15.15 23.28
CA LYS A 18 -22.17 -14.58 22.12
C LYS A 18 -21.96 -13.06 22.00
N LYS A 19 -22.03 -12.34 23.13
CA LYS A 19 -21.80 -10.89 23.17
C LYS A 19 -20.35 -10.54 22.86
N LYS A 20 -19.39 -11.37 23.32
CA LYS A 20 -17.96 -11.21 23.00
C LYS A 20 -17.67 -11.52 21.54
N LEU A 21 -18.27 -12.57 20.96
CA LEU A 21 -18.17 -12.91 19.55
C LEU A 21 -18.69 -11.76 18.66
N ASN A 22 -19.84 -11.17 19.01
CA ASN A 22 -20.39 -10.05 18.28
C ASN A 22 -19.48 -8.81 18.29
N LYS A 23 -18.76 -8.55 19.40
CA LYS A 23 -17.80 -7.45 19.48
C LYS A 23 -16.58 -7.68 18.59
N ASN A 24 -16.03 -8.89 18.54
CA ASN A 24 -14.90 -9.23 17.66
C ASN A 24 -15.29 -9.05 16.18
N VAL A 25 -16.48 -9.53 15.79
CA VAL A 25 -16.98 -9.38 14.41
C VAL A 25 -17.18 -7.90 14.08
N LEU A 26 -17.82 -7.13 14.97
CA LEU A 26 -18.03 -5.70 14.77
C LEU A 26 -16.70 -4.94 14.61
N ALA A 27 -15.67 -5.28 15.41
CA ALA A 27 -14.34 -4.67 15.31
C ALA A 27 -13.70 -4.93 13.92
N ILE A 28 -13.76 -6.16 13.43
CA ILE A 28 -13.20 -6.52 12.12
C ILE A 28 -13.98 -5.79 11.01
N VAL A 29 -15.29 -5.81 11.05
CA VAL A 29 -16.16 -5.20 10.01
C VAL A 29 -15.93 -3.68 9.95
N ILE A 30 -15.94 -2.99 11.10
CA ILE A 30 -15.76 -1.54 11.09
C ILE A 30 -14.35 -1.13 10.64
N CYS A 31 -13.29 -1.84 11.06
CA CYS A 31 -11.93 -1.59 10.60
C CYS A 31 -11.80 -1.82 9.09
N TRP A 32 -12.41 -2.89 8.59
CA TRP A 32 -12.45 -3.20 7.16
C TRP A 32 -13.18 -2.10 6.36
N LEU A 33 -14.33 -1.65 6.82
CA LEU A 33 -15.09 -0.56 6.19
C LEU A 33 -14.29 0.75 6.19
N VAL A 34 -13.71 1.15 7.34
CA VAL A 34 -12.89 2.36 7.47
C VAL A 34 -11.77 2.34 6.45
N TYR A 35 -11.00 1.25 6.38
CA TYR A 35 -9.84 1.22 5.50
C TYR A 35 -10.22 1.07 4.03
N THR A 36 -11.24 0.27 3.70
CA THR A 36 -11.77 0.14 2.33
C THR A 36 -12.31 1.48 1.81
N CYS A 37 -13.15 2.17 2.60
CA CYS A 37 -13.71 3.45 2.19
C CYS A 37 -12.67 4.57 2.12
N SER A 38 -11.58 4.48 2.89
CA SER A 38 -10.48 5.46 2.79
C SER A 38 -9.82 5.50 1.41
N TYR A 39 -9.93 4.42 0.62
CA TYR A 39 -9.45 4.39 -0.77
C TYR A 39 -10.21 5.35 -1.67
N LEU A 40 -11.50 5.62 -1.40
CA LEU A 40 -12.24 6.69 -2.10
C LEU A 40 -11.57 8.05 -1.89
N GLY A 41 -11.11 8.32 -0.68
CA GLY A 41 -10.37 9.54 -0.37
C GLY A 41 -8.95 9.58 -0.96
N LYS A 42 -8.36 8.43 -1.29
CA LYS A 42 -6.97 8.30 -1.72
C LYS A 42 -6.79 8.28 -3.23
N LEU A 43 -7.59 7.47 -3.94
CA LEU A 43 -7.34 7.12 -5.34
C LEU A 43 -8.19 7.92 -6.34
N GLY A 44 -9.16 8.71 -5.88
CA GLY A 44 -10.04 9.49 -6.75
C GLY A 44 -9.26 10.41 -7.70
N TYR A 45 -8.19 11.04 -7.23
CA TYR A 45 -7.30 11.87 -8.04
C TYR A 45 -6.62 11.06 -9.15
N ASN A 46 -5.96 9.96 -8.80
CA ASN A 46 -5.21 9.14 -9.75
C ASN A 46 -6.11 8.51 -10.81
N ALA A 47 -7.32 8.06 -10.43
CA ALA A 47 -8.28 7.48 -11.36
C ALA A 47 -8.77 8.51 -12.40
N ASN A 48 -8.81 9.79 -12.04
CA ASN A 48 -9.33 10.87 -12.89
C ASN A 48 -8.24 11.86 -13.33
N ILE A 49 -6.97 11.49 -13.26
CA ILE A 49 -5.83 12.38 -13.51
C ILE A 49 -5.92 13.05 -14.89
N VAL A 50 -6.26 12.28 -15.92
CA VAL A 50 -6.37 12.77 -17.32
C VAL A 50 -7.47 13.81 -17.48
N LEU A 51 -8.60 13.65 -16.76
CA LEU A 51 -9.71 14.60 -16.80
C LEU A 51 -9.39 15.90 -16.06
N ILE A 52 -8.64 15.77 -14.95
CA ILE A 52 -8.13 16.92 -14.19
C ILE A 52 -7.11 17.69 -15.04
N GLU A 53 -6.19 17.01 -15.73
CA GLU A 53 -5.24 17.61 -16.67
C GLU A 53 -5.98 18.42 -17.75
N SER A 54 -6.98 17.81 -18.35
CA SER A 54 -7.79 18.46 -19.38
C SER A 54 -8.57 19.66 -18.85
N GLU A 55 -9.14 19.58 -17.62
CA GLU A 55 -9.89 20.70 -17.02
C GLU A 55 -9.01 21.90 -16.69
N PHE A 56 -7.81 21.65 -16.15
CA PHE A 56 -6.91 22.71 -15.72
C PHE A 56 -5.90 23.13 -16.78
N GLY A 57 -5.82 22.41 -17.90
CA GLY A 57 -4.85 22.68 -18.97
C GLY A 57 -3.41 22.51 -18.53
N VAL A 58 -3.13 21.53 -17.68
CA VAL A 58 -1.81 21.25 -17.10
C VAL A 58 -1.19 20.00 -17.74
N SER A 59 0.14 19.94 -17.72
CA SER A 59 0.91 18.79 -18.21
C SER A 59 0.90 17.61 -17.25
N HIS A 60 1.37 16.42 -17.70
CA HIS A 60 1.56 15.25 -16.84
C HIS A 60 2.53 15.52 -15.69
N ALA A 61 3.61 16.26 -15.95
CA ALA A 61 4.55 16.66 -14.90
C ALA A 61 3.86 17.51 -13.83
N GLU A 62 3.07 18.48 -14.23
CA GLU A 62 2.35 19.36 -13.29
C GLU A 62 1.31 18.57 -12.49
N SER A 63 0.49 17.74 -13.13
CA SER A 63 -0.51 16.91 -12.46
C SER A 63 0.16 15.88 -11.53
N GLY A 64 1.29 15.31 -11.95
CA GLY A 64 2.11 14.42 -11.14
C GLY A 64 2.61 15.05 -9.84
N THR A 65 2.80 16.39 -9.78
CA THR A 65 3.19 17.07 -8.53
C THR A 65 2.16 16.92 -7.41
N VAL A 66 0.88 16.77 -7.74
CA VAL A 66 -0.19 16.56 -6.76
C VAL A 66 -0.06 15.16 -6.14
N GLY A 67 0.17 14.13 -6.95
CA GLY A 67 0.45 12.78 -6.47
C GLY A 67 1.75 12.71 -5.66
N THR A 68 2.78 13.42 -6.10
CA THR A 68 4.06 13.57 -5.37
C THR A 68 3.83 14.15 -3.98
N ALA A 69 3.05 15.23 -3.85
CA ALA A 69 2.71 15.84 -2.57
C ALA A 69 1.98 14.85 -1.64
N PHE A 70 1.05 14.08 -2.19
CA PHE A 70 0.35 13.02 -1.44
C PHE A 70 1.30 11.93 -0.94
N PHE A 71 2.07 11.30 -1.83
CA PHE A 71 2.95 10.20 -1.46
C PHE A 71 4.04 10.61 -0.49
N PHE A 72 4.60 11.82 -0.65
CA PHE A 72 5.57 12.40 0.27
C PHE A 72 4.97 12.55 1.68
N ALA A 73 3.81 13.20 1.81
CA ALA A 73 3.15 13.40 3.09
C ALA A 73 2.69 12.08 3.71
N TYR A 74 2.16 11.16 2.90
CA TYR A 74 1.74 9.84 3.35
C TYR A 74 2.94 9.01 3.84
N GLY A 75 4.05 8.99 3.11
CA GLY A 75 5.27 8.28 3.49
C GLY A 75 5.90 8.85 4.77
N ALA A 76 6.04 10.18 4.87
CA ALA A 76 6.51 10.84 6.08
C ALA A 76 5.60 10.54 7.27
N GLY A 77 4.28 10.61 7.06
CA GLY A 77 3.30 10.26 8.08
C GLY A 77 3.39 8.80 8.53
N GLN A 78 3.65 7.85 7.64
CA GLN A 78 3.84 6.44 8.00
C GLN A 78 5.05 6.23 8.93
N ILE A 79 6.16 6.92 8.69
CA ILE A 79 7.34 6.86 9.55
C ILE A 79 7.02 7.44 10.93
N ILE A 80 6.40 8.64 10.97
CA ILE A 80 5.99 9.30 12.20
C ILE A 80 5.03 8.41 13.00
N ASN A 81 4.05 7.83 12.33
CA ASN A 81 3.03 6.96 12.95
C ASN A 81 3.63 5.65 13.46
N GLY A 82 4.60 5.08 12.74
CA GLY A 82 5.33 3.90 13.22
C GLY A 82 6.01 4.13 14.57
N LEU A 83 6.52 5.35 14.80
CA LEU A 83 7.18 5.74 16.04
C LEU A 83 6.20 6.18 17.15
N LEU A 84 5.11 6.85 16.77
CA LEU A 84 4.23 7.56 17.72
C LEU A 84 2.84 6.91 17.87
N CYS A 85 2.53 5.85 17.15
CA CYS A 85 1.17 5.27 17.14
C CYS A 85 0.64 4.91 18.54
N LYS A 86 1.51 4.53 19.48
CA LYS A 86 1.14 4.24 20.88
C LYS A 86 0.65 5.48 21.66
N LYS A 87 1.03 6.69 21.22
CA LYS A 87 0.63 7.94 21.88
C LYS A 87 -0.72 8.48 21.40
N TYR A 88 -1.19 7.99 20.23
CA TYR A 88 -2.43 8.47 19.65
C TYR A 88 -3.65 7.71 20.18
N ASN A 89 -4.72 8.43 20.44
CA ASN A 89 -6.03 7.83 20.71
C ASN A 89 -6.67 7.43 19.37
N ALA A 90 -6.75 6.11 19.11
CA ALA A 90 -7.27 5.58 17.84
C ALA A 90 -8.68 6.09 17.51
N LYS A 91 -9.57 6.24 18.53
CA LYS A 91 -10.96 6.69 18.35
C LYS A 91 -11.02 8.06 17.66
N TYR A 92 -10.33 9.03 18.22
CA TYR A 92 -10.35 10.41 17.73
C TYR A 92 -9.47 10.63 16.50
N THR A 93 -8.29 10.01 16.48
CA THR A 93 -7.35 10.20 15.37
C THR A 93 -7.91 9.64 14.05
N ILE A 94 -8.51 8.45 14.07
CA ILE A 94 -9.15 7.87 12.89
C ILE A 94 -10.36 8.70 12.45
N PHE A 95 -11.18 9.14 13.40
CA PHE A 95 -12.32 10.03 13.11
C PHE A 95 -11.85 11.32 12.41
N CYS A 96 -10.89 12.03 13.01
CA CYS A 96 -10.35 13.27 12.44
C CYS A 96 -9.70 13.03 11.06
N ALA A 97 -8.95 11.94 10.89
CA ALA A 97 -8.31 11.62 9.61
C ALA A 97 -9.34 11.44 8.48
N LEU A 98 -10.44 10.75 8.74
CA LEU A 98 -11.52 10.57 7.77
C LEU A 98 -12.25 11.88 7.45
N VAL A 99 -12.51 12.71 8.46
CA VAL A 99 -13.17 14.01 8.27
C VAL A 99 -12.27 14.97 7.48
N VAL A 100 -10.97 15.02 7.80
CA VAL A 100 -10.01 15.82 7.04
C VAL A 100 -9.92 15.33 5.59
N SER A 101 -9.87 14.02 5.37
CA SER A 101 -9.87 13.46 4.02
C SER A 101 -11.15 13.79 3.25
N ALA A 102 -12.31 13.77 3.91
CA ALA A 102 -13.58 14.20 3.32
C ALA A 102 -13.53 15.66 2.88
N ALA A 103 -13.05 16.56 3.75
CA ALA A 103 -12.89 17.98 3.44
C ALA A 103 -11.92 18.21 2.27
N CYS A 104 -10.82 17.46 2.22
CA CYS A 104 -9.87 17.52 1.11
C CYS A 104 -10.52 17.07 -0.21
N ASN A 105 -11.30 15.99 -0.20
CA ASN A 105 -12.01 15.53 -1.41
C ASN A 105 -13.07 16.54 -1.86
N PHE A 106 -13.83 17.11 -0.93
CA PHE A 106 -14.76 18.21 -1.26
C PHE A 106 -14.02 19.39 -1.87
N ALA A 107 -12.89 19.78 -1.31
CA ALA A 107 -12.07 20.86 -1.83
C ALA A 107 -11.63 20.59 -3.28
N VAL A 108 -11.16 19.38 -3.60
CA VAL A 108 -10.78 19.00 -4.97
C VAL A 108 -11.95 19.18 -5.96
N ALA A 109 -13.18 18.86 -5.56
CA ALA A 109 -14.36 19.01 -6.42
C ALA A 109 -14.70 20.47 -6.78
N VAL A 110 -14.36 21.43 -5.89
CA VAL A 110 -14.76 22.83 -6.01
C VAL A 110 -13.61 23.81 -6.34
N ILE A 111 -12.37 23.39 -6.16
CA ILE A 111 -11.18 24.20 -6.46
C ILE A 111 -11.13 24.54 -7.95
N ARG A 112 -10.76 25.78 -8.26
CA ARG A 112 -10.60 26.30 -9.63
C ARG A 112 -9.15 26.64 -9.98
N ASP A 113 -8.25 26.70 -8.99
CA ASP A 113 -6.83 26.97 -9.18
C ASP A 113 -6.05 25.71 -8.85
N PHE A 114 -5.33 25.20 -9.85
CA PHE A 114 -4.55 23.96 -9.76
C PHE A 114 -3.51 23.97 -8.63
N ALA A 115 -2.92 25.14 -8.31
CA ALA A 115 -1.90 25.23 -7.28
C ALA A 115 -2.37 24.74 -5.89
N TRP A 116 -3.66 24.96 -5.57
CA TRP A 116 -4.25 24.53 -4.30
C TRP A 116 -4.45 23.00 -4.21
N LEU A 117 -4.58 22.31 -5.33
CA LEU A 117 -4.72 20.85 -5.35
C LEU A 117 -3.52 20.17 -4.68
N LYS A 118 -2.31 20.70 -4.89
CA LYS A 118 -1.06 20.18 -4.27
C LYS A 118 -1.13 20.24 -2.75
N VAL A 119 -1.57 21.40 -2.22
CA VAL A 119 -1.68 21.63 -0.77
C VAL A 119 -2.75 20.73 -0.17
N VAL A 120 -3.92 20.69 -0.79
CA VAL A 120 -5.05 19.85 -0.35
C VAL A 120 -4.67 18.38 -0.35
N TRP A 121 -3.97 17.91 -1.40
CA TRP A 121 -3.59 16.50 -1.52
C TRP A 121 -2.45 16.11 -0.58
N LEU A 122 -1.54 17.04 -0.27
CA LEU A 122 -0.54 16.88 0.79
C LEU A 122 -1.20 16.68 2.16
N VAL A 123 -2.18 17.52 2.52
CA VAL A 123 -2.95 17.39 3.76
C VAL A 123 -3.71 16.07 3.81
N ASN A 124 -4.32 15.68 2.70
CA ASN A 124 -5.02 14.39 2.57
C ASN A 124 -4.08 13.21 2.79
N GLY A 125 -2.89 13.22 2.18
CA GLY A 125 -1.87 12.19 2.36
C GLY A 125 -1.44 12.04 3.81
N MET A 126 -1.17 13.16 4.49
CA MET A 126 -0.82 13.16 5.91
C MET A 126 -1.97 12.58 6.76
N ALA A 127 -3.21 13.01 6.54
CA ALA A 127 -4.37 12.53 7.29
C ALA A 127 -4.57 11.01 7.13
N LEU A 128 -4.55 10.50 5.91
CA LEU A 128 -4.77 9.08 5.62
C LEU A 128 -3.62 8.17 6.09
N SER A 129 -2.41 8.72 6.31
CA SER A 129 -1.26 7.96 6.78
C SER A 129 -1.45 7.33 8.16
N PHE A 130 -2.33 7.90 8.99
CA PHE A 130 -2.63 7.39 10.33
C PHE A 130 -3.44 6.08 10.33
N LEU A 131 -4.24 5.83 9.29
CA LEU A 131 -5.32 4.83 9.35
C LEU A 131 -4.80 3.41 9.55
N TRP A 132 -3.88 2.94 8.69
CA TRP A 132 -3.45 1.54 8.71
C TRP A 132 -2.86 1.14 10.05
N SER A 133 -1.88 1.89 10.52
CA SER A 133 -1.18 1.58 11.77
C SER A 133 -2.10 1.58 12.99
N LEU A 134 -3.04 2.55 13.05
CA LEU A 134 -3.99 2.65 14.17
C LEU A 134 -5.06 1.57 14.11
N LEU A 135 -5.55 1.19 12.92
CA LEU A 135 -6.55 0.13 12.77
C LEU A 135 -5.95 -1.24 13.14
N ILE A 136 -4.74 -1.54 12.66
CA ILE A 136 -4.07 -2.81 13.01
C ILE A 136 -3.76 -2.87 14.51
N ARG A 137 -3.28 -1.78 15.10
CA ARG A 137 -3.08 -1.69 16.54
C ARG A 137 -4.39 -1.93 17.29
N TYR A 138 -5.46 -1.23 16.93
CA TYR A 138 -6.77 -1.38 17.57
C TYR A 138 -7.28 -2.83 17.50
N LEU A 139 -7.18 -3.47 16.34
CA LEU A 139 -7.55 -4.87 16.20
C LEU A 139 -6.71 -5.79 17.11
N SER A 140 -5.41 -5.53 17.24
CA SER A 140 -4.54 -6.32 18.11
C SER A 140 -4.86 -6.15 19.61
N GLU A 141 -5.41 -5.00 19.99
CA GLU A 141 -5.80 -4.68 21.37
C GLU A 141 -7.18 -5.26 21.75
N VAL A 142 -8.14 -5.30 20.81
CA VAL A 142 -9.52 -5.66 21.12
C VAL A 142 -9.91 -7.10 20.75
N LEU A 143 -9.19 -7.73 19.80
CA LEU A 143 -9.55 -9.07 19.34
C LEU A 143 -8.99 -10.16 20.26
N ASP A 144 -9.76 -11.23 20.38
CA ASP A 144 -9.24 -12.49 20.92
C ASP A 144 -8.23 -13.11 19.95
N GLU A 145 -7.21 -13.80 20.46
CA GLU A 145 -6.11 -14.38 19.67
C GLU A 145 -6.58 -15.24 18.48
N LYS A 146 -7.65 -16.01 18.68
CA LYS A 146 -8.25 -16.86 17.63
C LYS A 146 -8.81 -16.10 16.43
N PHE A 147 -9.09 -14.78 16.58
CA PHE A 147 -9.61 -13.93 15.50
C PHE A 147 -8.53 -13.11 14.79
N ILE A 148 -7.33 -12.96 15.37
CA ILE A 148 -6.25 -12.12 14.81
C ILE A 148 -5.86 -12.59 13.41
N SER A 149 -5.64 -13.91 13.21
CA SER A 149 -5.28 -14.44 11.89
C SER A 149 -6.37 -14.19 10.84
N LYS A 150 -7.66 -14.35 11.22
CA LYS A 150 -8.79 -14.06 10.33
C LYS A 150 -8.89 -12.57 10.01
N ALA A 151 -8.67 -11.71 11.01
CA ALA A 151 -8.69 -10.26 10.81
C ALA A 151 -7.61 -9.81 9.83
N VAL A 152 -6.38 -10.35 9.93
CA VAL A 152 -5.28 -10.04 9.00
C VAL A 152 -5.66 -10.41 7.56
N VAL A 153 -6.25 -11.58 7.34
CA VAL A 153 -6.69 -12.00 5.99
C VAL A 153 -7.79 -11.08 5.47
N ILE A 154 -8.81 -10.76 6.29
CA ILE A 154 -9.91 -9.88 5.91
C ILE A 154 -9.39 -8.47 5.61
N MET A 155 -8.52 -7.91 6.47
CA MET A 155 -7.90 -6.60 6.24
C MET A 155 -7.06 -6.57 4.97
N GLY A 156 -6.45 -7.69 4.57
CA GLY A 156 -5.72 -7.82 3.31
C GLY A 156 -6.58 -7.60 2.06
N THR A 157 -7.89 -7.80 2.14
CA THR A 157 -8.82 -7.58 1.01
C THR A 157 -9.21 -6.12 0.80
N THR A 158 -8.98 -5.25 1.80
CA THR A 158 -9.43 -3.85 1.79
C THR A 158 -8.85 -3.05 0.62
N VAL A 159 -7.57 -3.27 0.32
CA VAL A 159 -6.86 -2.57 -0.77
C VAL A 159 -7.51 -2.86 -2.11
N ALA A 160 -7.71 -4.13 -2.42
CA ALA A 160 -8.34 -4.55 -3.67
C ALA A 160 -9.78 -4.03 -3.76
N THR A 161 -10.60 -4.28 -2.74
CA THR A 161 -12.01 -3.85 -2.73
C THR A 161 -12.13 -2.34 -2.85
N GLY A 162 -11.31 -1.57 -2.10
CA GLY A 162 -11.29 -0.11 -2.19
C GLY A 162 -10.87 0.40 -3.56
N THR A 163 -9.82 -0.18 -4.15
CA THR A 163 -9.36 0.18 -5.49
C THR A 163 -10.43 -0.12 -6.55
N PHE A 164 -11.07 -1.29 -6.48
CA PHE A 164 -12.19 -1.63 -7.36
C PHE A 164 -13.34 -0.65 -7.27
N ALA A 165 -13.73 -0.29 -6.04
CA ALA A 165 -14.81 0.67 -5.83
C ALA A 165 -14.47 2.04 -6.45
N VAL A 166 -13.25 2.54 -6.25
CA VAL A 166 -12.85 3.87 -6.77
C VAL A 166 -12.80 3.89 -8.29
N TYR A 167 -12.06 2.97 -8.90
CA TYR A 167 -11.90 2.98 -10.36
C TYR A 167 -13.20 2.62 -11.07
N GLY A 168 -13.98 1.67 -10.53
CA GLY A 168 -15.30 1.32 -11.07
C GLY A 168 -16.30 2.48 -11.00
N LEU A 169 -16.41 3.16 -9.85
CA LEU A 169 -17.25 4.35 -9.71
C LEU A 169 -16.73 5.52 -10.55
N SER A 170 -15.42 5.74 -10.64
CA SER A 170 -14.82 6.76 -11.49
C SER A 170 -15.17 6.52 -12.95
N ALA A 171 -14.99 5.30 -13.46
CA ALA A 171 -15.37 4.96 -14.84
C ALA A 171 -16.85 5.19 -15.11
N LEU A 172 -17.72 4.81 -14.18
CA LEU A 172 -19.17 5.05 -14.26
C LEU A 172 -19.47 6.55 -14.31
N PHE A 173 -18.93 7.37 -13.41
CA PHE A 173 -19.20 8.81 -13.39
C PHE A 173 -18.60 9.53 -14.60
N VAL A 174 -17.46 9.07 -15.12
CA VAL A 174 -16.86 9.58 -16.34
C VAL A 174 -17.75 9.27 -17.56
N SER A 175 -18.32 8.07 -17.66
CA SER A 175 -19.26 7.73 -18.74
C SER A 175 -20.55 8.59 -18.71
N LEU A 176 -20.89 9.16 -17.55
CA LEU A 176 -22.00 10.09 -17.35
C LEU A 176 -21.59 11.56 -17.45
N ASN A 177 -20.37 11.88 -17.90
CA ASN A 177 -19.78 13.22 -17.94
C ASN A 177 -19.79 13.96 -16.59
N ALA A 178 -19.63 13.22 -15.49
CA ALA A 178 -19.75 13.73 -14.14
C ALA A 178 -18.57 13.26 -13.24
N TYR A 179 -17.32 13.31 -13.73
CA TYR A 179 -16.15 12.75 -13.05
C TYR A 179 -15.94 13.30 -11.64
N LYS A 180 -16.31 14.57 -11.37
CA LYS A 180 -16.20 15.19 -10.03
C LYS A 180 -17.08 14.50 -8.99
N THR A 181 -18.09 13.73 -9.41
CA THR A 181 -19.00 13.03 -8.50
C THR A 181 -18.27 12.08 -7.57
N ILE A 182 -17.14 11.47 -8.00
CA ILE A 182 -16.34 10.60 -7.13
C ILE A 182 -15.84 11.32 -5.89
N PHE A 183 -15.44 12.59 -6.02
CA PHE A 183 -14.96 13.43 -4.91
C PHE A 183 -16.12 13.84 -3.98
N TYR A 184 -17.29 14.12 -4.52
CA TYR A 184 -18.51 14.37 -3.71
C TYR A 184 -18.95 13.10 -2.97
N VAL A 185 -18.90 11.94 -3.61
CA VAL A 185 -19.18 10.65 -2.96
C VAL A 185 -18.19 10.40 -1.82
N ALA A 186 -16.89 10.61 -2.04
CA ALA A 186 -15.88 10.47 -0.99
C ALA A 186 -16.15 11.45 0.16
N SER A 187 -16.46 12.72 -0.16
CA SER A 187 -16.74 13.75 0.86
C SER A 187 -17.98 13.48 1.70
N ALA A 188 -18.98 12.79 1.17
CA ALA A 188 -20.19 12.41 1.89
C ALA A 188 -20.01 11.08 2.66
N LEU A 189 -19.36 10.07 2.06
CA LEU A 189 -19.24 8.76 2.65
C LEU A 189 -18.24 8.71 3.81
N LEU A 190 -17.10 9.39 3.68
CA LEU A 190 -16.05 9.33 4.70
C LEU A 190 -16.50 9.85 6.07
N PRO A 191 -17.26 10.98 6.20
CA PRO A 191 -17.82 11.38 7.48
C PRO A 191 -18.84 10.39 8.04
N ALA A 192 -19.66 9.77 7.18
CA ALA A 192 -20.60 8.74 7.62
C ALA A 192 -19.86 7.53 8.22
N ILE A 193 -18.77 7.10 7.57
CA ILE A 193 -17.91 6.04 8.10
C ILE A 193 -17.17 6.49 9.37
N ALA A 194 -16.75 7.76 9.47
CA ALA A 194 -16.15 8.30 10.68
C ALA A 194 -17.11 8.26 11.87
N ILE A 195 -18.39 8.60 11.66
CA ILE A 195 -19.43 8.49 12.68
C ILE A 195 -19.67 7.02 13.06
N ALA A 196 -19.79 6.13 12.07
CA ALA A 196 -19.93 4.69 12.31
C ALA A 196 -18.76 4.12 13.11
N TRP A 197 -17.52 4.52 12.78
CA TRP A 197 -16.32 4.20 13.55
C TRP A 197 -16.41 4.68 15.00
N PHE A 198 -16.80 5.93 15.19
CA PHE A 198 -16.90 6.53 16.52
C PHE A 198 -17.93 5.80 17.41
N ILE A 199 -19.08 5.44 16.84
CA ILE A 199 -20.13 4.67 17.51
C ILE A 199 -19.66 3.25 17.81
N ALA A 200 -19.14 2.54 16.81
CA ALA A 200 -18.66 1.18 16.97
C ALA A 200 -17.54 1.06 18.01
N HIS A 201 -16.58 2.00 17.99
CA HIS A 201 -15.52 2.08 19.00
C HIS A 201 -16.09 2.29 20.41
N SER A 202 -17.16 3.10 20.56
CA SER A 202 -17.81 3.32 21.84
C SER A 202 -18.52 2.06 22.36
N ILE A 203 -19.06 1.23 21.48
CA ILE A 203 -19.74 -0.04 21.82
C ILE A 203 -18.70 -1.13 22.18
N ILE A 204 -17.62 -1.22 21.41
CA ILE A 204 -16.57 -2.23 21.60
C ILE A 204 -15.76 -1.90 22.86
N GLY A 205 -15.45 -0.62 23.06
CA GLY A 205 -14.58 -0.10 24.11
C GLY A 205 -13.10 -0.14 23.73
N ASN A 206 -12.29 0.48 24.59
CA ASN A 206 -10.84 0.30 24.55
C ASN A 206 -10.56 -1.13 25.02
N GLY A 207 -9.78 -1.89 24.28
CA GLY A 207 -9.38 -3.25 24.67
C GLY A 207 -8.84 -3.26 26.11
N THR A 208 -8.98 -4.39 26.79
CA THR A 208 -8.46 -4.62 28.13
C THR A 208 -6.93 -4.67 28.14
N SER A 209 -6.30 -3.57 27.74
CA SER A 209 -4.85 -3.52 27.44
C SER A 209 -3.99 -3.19 28.63
N SER A 210 -4.52 -2.93 29.84
CA SER A 210 -3.65 -2.64 30.98
C SER A 210 -2.78 -3.83 31.36
N GLU A 211 -3.34 -5.03 31.43
CA GLU A 211 -2.58 -6.24 31.80
C GLU A 211 -1.72 -6.79 30.63
N LYS A 212 -2.20 -6.70 29.37
CA LYS A 212 -1.41 -7.09 28.20
C LYS A 212 -0.32 -6.06 27.84
N GLN A 213 -0.53 -4.80 28.14
CA GLN A 213 0.45 -3.73 27.90
C GLN A 213 1.65 -3.83 28.83
N GLU A 214 1.44 -4.24 30.09
CA GLU A 214 2.53 -4.53 31.02
C GLU A 214 3.37 -5.73 30.55
N GLN A 215 2.73 -6.80 30.09
CA GLN A 215 3.44 -7.97 29.55
C GLN A 215 4.24 -7.69 28.26
N ILE A 216 3.77 -6.78 27.41
CA ILE A 216 4.50 -6.38 26.18
C ILE A 216 5.66 -5.42 26.50
N ASN A 217 5.51 -4.60 27.55
CA ASN A 217 6.57 -3.71 28.02
C ASN A 217 7.66 -4.43 28.82
N GLU A 218 7.36 -5.63 29.34
CA GLU A 218 8.31 -6.53 30.02
C GLU A 218 9.07 -7.46 29.09
N LEU A 219 8.79 -7.42 27.76
CA LEU A 219 9.67 -8.10 26.82
C LEU A 219 11.09 -7.50 26.97
N PRO A 220 12.09 -8.36 27.27
CA PRO A 220 13.44 -7.88 27.52
C PRO A 220 13.88 -6.98 26.38
N VAL A 221 14.40 -5.82 26.72
CA VAL A 221 15.11 -4.94 25.77
C VAL A 221 16.18 -5.86 25.16
N VAL A 222 15.91 -6.29 23.91
CA VAL A 222 16.87 -7.11 23.18
C VAL A 222 18.18 -6.34 23.22
N GLU A 223 19.18 -6.90 23.92
CA GLU A 223 20.51 -6.33 23.96
C GLU A 223 20.88 -5.93 22.54
N LYS A 224 21.26 -4.68 22.34
CA LYS A 224 21.66 -4.15 21.03
C LYS A 224 22.87 -4.93 20.53
N LYS A 225 22.65 -6.11 19.93
CA LYS A 225 23.72 -6.77 19.17
C LYS A 225 24.21 -5.75 18.16
N LYS A 226 25.51 -5.47 18.19
CA LYS A 226 26.15 -4.57 17.21
C LYS A 226 25.77 -5.05 15.82
N VAL A 227 25.02 -4.22 15.08
CA VAL A 227 24.59 -4.53 13.73
C VAL A 227 25.86 -4.56 12.86
N GLY A 228 26.19 -5.72 12.31
CA GLY A 228 27.39 -5.90 11.48
C GLY A 228 27.25 -5.14 10.16
N PHE A 229 28.39 -4.74 9.58
CA PHE A 229 28.46 -4.03 8.30
C PHE A 229 27.71 -4.77 7.17
N ASP A 230 27.79 -6.11 7.15
CA ASP A 230 27.10 -6.93 6.13
C ASP A 230 25.56 -6.80 6.22
N PHE A 231 25.01 -6.62 7.42
CA PHE A 231 23.56 -6.40 7.58
C PHE A 231 23.16 -4.99 7.11
N ILE A 232 23.97 -3.98 7.40
CA ILE A 232 23.73 -2.60 6.92
C ILE A 232 23.78 -2.58 5.39
N ALA A 233 24.75 -3.24 4.77
CA ALA A 233 24.84 -3.36 3.33
C ALA A 233 23.62 -4.06 2.71
N LEU A 234 23.14 -5.14 3.33
CA LEU A 234 21.90 -5.82 2.94
C LEU A 234 20.70 -4.87 2.98
N VAL A 235 20.53 -4.13 4.09
CA VAL A 235 19.41 -3.18 4.23
C VAL A 235 19.52 -2.06 3.20
N ALA A 236 20.72 -1.57 2.87
CA ALA A 236 20.92 -0.57 1.85
C ALA A 236 20.52 -1.07 0.45
N VAL A 237 20.88 -2.29 0.09
CA VAL A 237 20.44 -2.93 -1.18
C VAL A 237 18.92 -3.06 -1.22
N LEU A 238 18.32 -3.57 -0.14
CA LEU A 238 16.86 -3.72 -0.07
C LEU A 238 16.13 -2.36 -0.06
N ALA A 239 16.73 -1.31 0.46
CA ALA A 239 16.19 0.06 0.40
C ALA A 239 16.15 0.60 -1.05
N VAL A 240 17.20 0.36 -1.84
CA VAL A 240 17.21 0.70 -3.28
C VAL A 240 16.13 -0.11 -4.02
N PHE A 241 16.03 -1.41 -3.74
CA PHE A 241 15.00 -2.27 -4.33
C PHE A 241 13.59 -1.79 -3.95
N ALA A 242 13.37 -1.38 -2.70
CA ALA A 242 12.10 -0.81 -2.24
C ALA A 242 11.70 0.43 -3.03
N MET A 243 12.65 1.36 -3.24
CA MET A 243 12.41 2.59 -4.01
C MET A 243 12.03 2.25 -5.45
N ILE A 244 12.80 1.41 -6.13
CA ILE A 244 12.55 1.05 -7.54
C ILE A 244 11.26 0.25 -7.67
N THR A 245 10.98 -0.70 -6.76
CA THR A 245 9.73 -1.47 -6.74
C THR A 245 8.50 -0.57 -6.75
N ASN A 246 8.46 0.44 -5.89
CA ASN A 246 7.29 1.32 -5.82
C ASN A 246 7.30 2.42 -6.89
N LEU A 247 8.47 2.82 -7.38
CA LEU A 247 8.58 3.68 -8.55
C LEU A 247 7.90 3.01 -9.76
N GLU A 248 8.16 1.73 -10.00
CA GLU A 248 7.54 0.98 -11.09
C GLU A 248 6.06 0.68 -10.80
N LYS A 249 5.75 0.10 -9.63
CA LYS A 249 4.40 -0.33 -9.29
C LYS A 249 3.41 0.83 -9.20
N ASP A 250 3.72 1.82 -8.38
CA ASP A 250 2.81 2.93 -8.13
C ASP A 250 2.81 3.92 -9.32
N GLY A 251 3.96 4.09 -9.98
CA GLY A 251 4.07 4.89 -11.18
C GLY A 251 3.20 4.37 -12.32
N ILE A 252 3.27 3.07 -12.61
CA ILE A 252 2.39 2.45 -13.61
C ILE A 252 0.93 2.61 -13.19
N ASN A 253 0.56 2.31 -11.95
CA ASN A 253 -0.82 2.44 -11.48
C ASN A 253 -1.39 3.87 -11.60
N VAL A 254 -0.56 4.89 -11.41
CA VAL A 254 -0.98 6.30 -11.56
C VAL A 254 -1.21 6.64 -13.03
N TRP A 255 -0.32 6.19 -13.93
CA TRP A 255 -0.28 6.66 -15.31
C TRP A 255 -0.96 5.75 -16.33
N VAL A 256 -1.40 4.53 -15.95
CA VAL A 256 -2.09 3.63 -16.89
C VAL A 256 -3.30 4.27 -17.57
N PRO A 257 -4.18 5.06 -16.88
CA PRO A 257 -5.28 5.73 -17.60
C PRO A 257 -4.79 6.64 -18.73
N ALA A 258 -3.72 7.43 -18.51
CA ALA A 258 -3.13 8.30 -19.51
C ALA A 258 -2.45 7.50 -20.63
N ILE A 259 -1.68 6.47 -20.28
CA ILE A 259 -1.01 5.58 -21.24
C ILE A 259 -2.04 4.94 -22.19
N LEU A 260 -3.14 4.41 -21.67
CA LEU A 260 -4.18 3.77 -22.48
C LEU A 260 -4.93 4.78 -23.35
N LYS A 261 -5.20 5.99 -22.83
CA LYS A 261 -5.87 7.05 -23.59
C LYS A 261 -4.99 7.52 -24.75
N GLU A 262 -3.72 7.80 -24.50
CA GLU A 262 -2.87 8.47 -25.49
C GLU A 262 -2.23 7.51 -26.50
N LEU A 263 -1.81 6.31 -26.07
CA LEU A 263 -1.22 5.33 -26.99
C LEU A 263 -2.26 4.59 -27.84
N TYR A 264 -3.51 4.47 -27.35
CA TYR A 264 -4.53 3.65 -28.00
C TYR A 264 -5.83 4.42 -28.29
N GLU A 265 -5.83 5.74 -28.10
CA GLU A 265 -6.98 6.62 -28.32
C GLU A 265 -8.26 6.14 -27.61
N MET A 266 -8.08 5.56 -26.41
CA MET A 266 -9.19 4.98 -25.67
C MET A 266 -10.07 6.03 -25.02
N PRO A 267 -11.39 5.82 -24.98
CA PRO A 267 -12.28 6.66 -24.17
C PRO A 267 -11.87 6.68 -22.70
N ASP A 268 -12.00 7.83 -22.03
CA ASP A 268 -11.55 8.03 -20.64
C ASP A 268 -12.15 7.00 -19.68
N TYR A 269 -13.45 6.70 -19.76
CA TYR A 269 -14.10 5.72 -18.89
C TYR A 269 -13.52 4.31 -19.07
N LEU A 270 -13.13 3.94 -20.29
CA LEU A 270 -12.60 2.62 -20.60
C LEU A 270 -11.15 2.49 -20.13
N SER A 271 -10.33 3.52 -20.31
CA SER A 271 -8.94 3.55 -19.81
C SER A 271 -8.90 3.44 -18.28
N ILE A 272 -9.81 4.12 -17.57
CA ILE A 272 -9.96 4.01 -16.12
C ILE A 272 -10.41 2.59 -15.72
N LEU A 273 -11.41 2.04 -16.41
CA LEU A 273 -11.93 0.71 -16.09
C LEU A 273 -10.89 -0.40 -16.29
N LEU A 274 -10.14 -0.35 -17.40
CA LEU A 274 -9.12 -1.34 -17.72
C LEU A 274 -7.91 -1.30 -16.76
N THR A 275 -7.66 -0.18 -16.11
CA THR A 275 -6.65 -0.09 -15.05
C THR A 275 -6.92 -1.08 -13.91
N LEU A 276 -8.17 -1.51 -13.71
CA LEU A 276 -8.53 -2.52 -12.70
C LEU A 276 -7.89 -3.90 -12.94
N CYS A 277 -7.43 -4.20 -14.14
CA CYS A 277 -6.70 -5.44 -14.41
C CYS A 277 -5.41 -5.54 -13.58
N LEU A 278 -4.74 -4.41 -13.32
CA LEU A 278 -3.47 -4.37 -12.59
C LEU A 278 -3.61 -4.85 -11.14
N PRO A 279 -4.46 -4.25 -10.30
CA PRO A 279 -4.61 -4.68 -8.91
C PRO A 279 -5.20 -6.10 -8.79
N LEU A 280 -6.02 -6.55 -9.76
CA LEU A 280 -6.52 -7.92 -9.80
C LEU A 280 -5.38 -8.93 -9.86
N VAL A 281 -4.47 -8.72 -10.78
CA VAL A 281 -3.33 -9.62 -11.01
C VAL A 281 -2.29 -9.44 -9.90
N ALA A 282 -2.09 -8.22 -9.40
CA ALA A 282 -1.14 -7.91 -8.33
C ALA A 282 -1.40 -8.66 -7.01
N ILE A 283 -2.66 -9.04 -6.71
CA ILE A 283 -3.01 -9.84 -5.53
C ILE A 283 -2.21 -11.13 -5.47
N PHE A 284 -1.99 -11.77 -6.62
CA PHE A 284 -1.26 -13.03 -6.71
C PHE A 284 0.26 -12.85 -6.48
N GLY A 285 0.79 -11.64 -6.57
CA GLY A 285 2.23 -11.36 -6.37
C GLY A 285 2.74 -11.84 -5.02
N THR A 286 1.99 -11.61 -3.94
CA THR A 286 2.32 -12.10 -2.60
C THR A 286 2.37 -13.63 -2.53
N MET A 287 1.42 -14.31 -3.19
CA MET A 287 1.37 -15.79 -3.21
C MET A 287 2.57 -16.34 -3.97
N VAL A 288 2.92 -15.73 -5.11
CA VAL A 288 4.09 -16.10 -5.91
C VAL A 288 5.38 -15.88 -5.10
N ALA A 289 5.50 -14.77 -4.36
CA ALA A 289 6.65 -14.49 -3.52
C ALA A 289 6.83 -15.55 -2.42
N VAL A 290 5.77 -15.89 -1.70
CA VAL A 290 5.79 -16.93 -0.67
C VAL A 290 6.11 -18.31 -1.26
N PHE A 291 5.58 -18.62 -2.44
CA PHE A 291 5.87 -19.86 -3.14
C PHE A 291 7.33 -19.94 -3.57
N LEU A 292 7.86 -18.92 -4.23
CA LEU A 292 9.25 -18.90 -4.70
C LEU A 292 10.24 -18.89 -3.55
N ASN A 293 9.92 -18.30 -2.39
CA ASN A 293 10.78 -18.33 -1.21
C ASN A 293 11.01 -19.74 -0.63
N LYS A 294 10.21 -20.73 -1.02
CA LYS A 294 10.50 -22.13 -0.68
C LYS A 294 11.76 -22.64 -1.37
N TYR A 295 12.05 -22.14 -2.56
CA TYR A 295 13.17 -22.53 -3.41
C TYR A 295 14.33 -21.54 -3.32
N ILE A 296 14.03 -20.24 -3.32
CA ILE A 296 15.02 -19.15 -3.26
C ILE A 296 14.99 -18.55 -1.86
N LYS A 297 15.93 -18.95 -0.99
CA LYS A 297 15.97 -18.54 0.42
C LYS A 297 16.59 -17.17 0.64
N ASP A 298 17.48 -16.74 -0.26
CA ASP A 298 18.09 -15.42 -0.20
C ASP A 298 17.14 -14.36 -0.74
N PHE A 299 16.83 -13.35 0.07
CA PHE A 299 15.85 -12.31 -0.27
C PHE A 299 16.31 -11.39 -1.39
N VAL A 300 17.64 -11.13 -1.50
CA VAL A 300 18.17 -10.31 -2.60
C VAL A 300 18.00 -11.04 -3.93
N THR A 301 18.34 -12.31 -3.95
CA THR A 301 18.16 -13.19 -5.13
C THR A 301 16.68 -13.34 -5.50
N LEU A 302 15.81 -13.46 -4.49
CA LEU A 302 14.35 -13.55 -4.74
C LEU A 302 13.80 -12.26 -5.36
N CYS A 303 14.18 -11.10 -4.84
CA CYS A 303 13.83 -9.81 -5.44
C CYS A 303 14.43 -9.66 -6.85
N GLY A 304 15.68 -10.08 -7.03
CA GLY A 304 16.35 -10.08 -8.34
C GLY A 304 15.62 -10.92 -9.39
N ALA A 305 15.08 -12.07 -9.00
CA ALA A 305 14.28 -12.90 -9.90
C ALA A 305 12.99 -12.17 -10.35
N PHE A 306 12.33 -11.43 -9.46
CA PHE A 306 11.18 -10.60 -9.83
C PHE A 306 11.58 -9.43 -10.74
N PHE A 307 12.70 -8.74 -10.46
CA PHE A 307 13.19 -7.67 -11.35
C PHE A 307 13.59 -8.22 -12.72
N LEU A 308 14.17 -9.41 -12.80
CA LEU A 308 14.49 -10.07 -14.07
C LEU A 308 13.22 -10.37 -14.88
N ALA A 309 12.17 -10.89 -14.23
CA ALA A 309 10.88 -11.13 -14.85
C ALA A 309 10.23 -9.81 -15.32
N THR A 310 10.33 -8.75 -14.52
CA THR A 310 9.85 -7.40 -14.88
C THR A 310 10.62 -6.83 -16.06
N MET A 311 11.95 -6.94 -16.06
CA MET A 311 12.81 -6.51 -17.15
C MET A 311 12.43 -7.18 -18.48
N PHE A 312 12.23 -8.50 -18.45
CA PHE A 312 11.79 -9.24 -19.63
C PHE A 312 10.39 -8.78 -20.09
N THR A 313 9.44 -8.61 -19.15
CA THR A 313 8.08 -8.16 -19.45
C THR A 313 8.07 -6.73 -20.03
N LEU A 314 8.91 -5.83 -19.52
CA LEU A 314 9.07 -4.49 -20.05
C LEU A 314 9.67 -4.50 -21.46
N ALA A 315 10.67 -5.35 -21.73
CA ALA A 315 11.24 -5.49 -23.07
C ALA A 315 10.20 -5.99 -24.08
N VAL A 316 9.38 -6.96 -23.69
CA VAL A 316 8.24 -7.44 -24.52
C VAL A 316 7.23 -6.31 -24.72
N ASN A 317 6.87 -5.57 -23.66
CA ASN A 317 5.93 -4.45 -23.77
C ASN A 317 6.43 -3.39 -24.76
N ILE A 318 7.69 -2.97 -24.66
CA ILE A 318 8.29 -1.99 -25.57
C ILE A 318 8.24 -2.45 -27.04
N ALA A 319 8.49 -3.75 -27.28
CA ALA A 319 8.46 -4.28 -28.64
C ALA A 319 7.06 -4.31 -29.28
N ILE A 320 5.99 -4.37 -28.47
CA ILE A 320 4.63 -4.67 -28.96
C ILE A 320 3.62 -3.59 -28.61
N MET A 321 3.95 -2.62 -27.77
CA MET A 321 3.00 -1.65 -27.20
C MET A 321 2.18 -0.87 -28.23
N ARG A 322 2.68 -0.66 -29.45
CA ARG A 322 1.89 -0.02 -30.53
C ARG A 322 0.99 -0.97 -31.28
N SER A 323 1.14 -2.29 -31.09
CA SER A 323 0.45 -3.30 -31.86
C SER A 323 -0.81 -3.83 -31.19
N SER A 324 -0.85 -3.89 -29.85
CA SER A 324 -1.97 -4.50 -29.13
C SER A 324 -2.12 -3.98 -27.71
N VAL A 325 -3.25 -3.34 -27.45
CA VAL A 325 -3.62 -2.90 -26.09
C VAL A 325 -3.77 -4.05 -25.12
N VAL A 326 -4.26 -5.21 -25.59
CA VAL A 326 -4.45 -6.39 -24.74
C VAL A 326 -3.11 -6.90 -24.21
N ILE A 327 -2.10 -6.97 -25.09
CA ILE A 327 -0.77 -7.44 -24.68
C ILE A 327 -0.11 -6.43 -23.74
N THR A 328 -0.25 -5.14 -24.01
CA THR A 328 0.22 -4.10 -23.09
C THR A 328 -0.43 -4.22 -21.71
N LEU A 329 -1.76 -4.39 -21.63
CA LEU A 329 -2.46 -4.58 -20.36
C LEU A 329 -1.98 -5.84 -19.63
N VAL A 330 -1.74 -6.93 -20.32
CA VAL A 330 -1.17 -8.15 -19.73
C VAL A 330 0.24 -7.88 -19.21
N CYS A 331 1.09 -7.22 -19.97
CA CYS A 331 2.44 -6.85 -19.53
C CYS A 331 2.40 -5.95 -18.29
N LEU A 332 1.60 -4.88 -18.28
CA LEU A 332 1.47 -3.97 -17.14
C LEU A 332 0.92 -4.69 -15.91
N SER A 333 -0.02 -5.61 -16.09
CA SER A 333 -0.57 -6.45 -15.01
C SER A 333 0.49 -7.40 -14.44
N LEU A 334 1.33 -8.01 -15.27
CA LEU A 334 2.43 -8.86 -14.84
C LEU A 334 3.50 -8.06 -14.09
N ILE A 335 3.85 -6.85 -14.55
CA ILE A 335 4.76 -5.96 -13.83
C ILE A 335 4.19 -5.65 -12.45
N SER A 336 2.91 -5.30 -12.36
CA SER A 336 2.23 -5.06 -11.07
C SER A 336 2.27 -6.28 -10.16
N LEU A 337 2.12 -7.50 -10.70
CA LEU A 337 2.26 -8.75 -9.95
C LEU A 337 3.67 -8.91 -9.38
N PHE A 338 4.70 -8.81 -10.24
CA PHE A 338 6.09 -9.00 -9.81
C PHE A 338 6.51 -7.95 -8.78
N MET A 339 6.14 -6.69 -9.00
CA MET A 339 6.46 -5.61 -8.07
C MET A 339 5.67 -5.72 -6.76
N SER A 340 4.43 -6.22 -6.77
CA SER A 340 3.70 -6.56 -5.53
C SER A 340 4.36 -7.69 -4.77
N GLY A 341 4.88 -8.71 -5.45
CA GLY A 341 5.67 -9.77 -4.86
C GLY A 341 6.92 -9.25 -4.18
N THR A 342 7.70 -8.45 -4.89
CA THR A 342 8.93 -7.80 -4.37
C THR A 342 8.62 -6.91 -3.18
N ASN A 343 7.57 -6.10 -3.24
CA ASN A 343 7.14 -5.26 -2.13
C ASN A 343 6.84 -6.07 -0.87
N ASN A 344 6.13 -7.21 -1.02
CA ASN A 344 5.83 -8.10 0.11
C ASN A 344 7.09 -8.72 0.71
N VAL A 345 8.05 -9.16 -0.13
CA VAL A 345 9.35 -9.67 0.35
C VAL A 345 10.03 -8.62 1.22
N ILE A 346 10.15 -7.39 0.71
CA ILE A 346 10.89 -6.31 1.37
C ILE A 346 10.21 -5.82 2.64
N THR A 347 8.90 -5.56 2.59
CA THR A 347 8.19 -4.89 3.69
C THR A 347 7.63 -5.83 4.74
N SER A 348 7.50 -7.13 4.42
CA SER A 348 6.89 -8.11 5.32
C SER A 348 7.83 -9.27 5.66
N MET A 349 8.39 -9.96 4.65
CA MET A 349 9.17 -11.18 4.90
C MET A 349 10.54 -10.88 5.51
N VAL A 350 11.25 -9.87 4.99
CA VAL A 350 12.57 -9.46 5.51
C VAL A 350 12.52 -9.02 6.96
N PRO A 351 11.63 -8.09 7.39
CA PRO A 351 11.54 -7.70 8.79
C PRO A 351 11.22 -8.85 9.74
N LEU A 352 10.34 -9.77 9.33
CA LEU A 352 9.98 -10.94 10.12
C LEU A 352 11.15 -11.91 10.27
N TYR A 353 11.93 -12.14 9.22
CA TYR A 353 13.07 -13.04 9.22
C TYR A 353 14.21 -12.51 10.11
N TYR A 354 14.45 -11.21 10.07
CA TYR A 354 15.55 -10.59 10.84
C TYR A 354 15.13 -10.03 12.20
N LYS A 355 13.94 -10.41 12.73
CA LYS A 355 13.42 -9.95 14.04
C LYS A 355 14.37 -10.16 15.21
N ASP A 356 15.20 -11.22 15.17
CA ASP A 356 16.19 -11.54 16.23
C ASP A 356 17.51 -10.76 16.08
N LYS A 357 17.75 -10.12 14.91
CA LYS A 357 18.95 -9.32 14.63
C LYS A 357 18.71 -7.83 14.71
N ALA A 358 17.49 -7.40 14.39
CA ALA A 358 17.09 -5.99 14.37
C ALA A 358 15.64 -5.84 14.84
N ASN A 359 15.28 -4.62 15.28
CA ASN A 359 13.88 -4.32 15.58
C ASN A 359 13.05 -4.42 14.31
N ALA A 360 12.20 -5.44 14.22
CA ALA A 360 11.39 -5.73 13.03
C ALA A 360 10.50 -4.56 12.63
N GLY A 361 9.93 -3.84 13.61
CA GLY A 361 9.09 -2.66 13.35
C GLY A 361 9.87 -1.50 12.73
N LEU A 362 11.09 -1.24 13.24
CA LEU A 362 11.97 -0.21 12.71
C LEU A 362 12.42 -0.56 11.28
N LEU A 363 12.83 -1.82 11.06
CA LEU A 363 13.26 -2.30 9.74
C LEU A 363 12.12 -2.20 8.72
N ALA A 364 10.92 -2.65 9.09
CA ALA A 364 9.73 -2.52 8.25
C ALA A 364 9.40 -1.04 7.95
N GLY A 365 9.48 -0.18 8.96
CA GLY A 365 9.24 1.25 8.81
C GLY A 365 10.22 1.94 7.86
N VAL A 366 11.53 1.64 7.98
CA VAL A 366 12.57 2.18 7.09
C VAL A 366 12.37 1.71 5.66
N LEU A 367 12.19 0.40 5.44
CA LEU A 367 11.99 -0.15 4.10
C LEU A 367 10.70 0.35 3.46
N ASN A 368 9.60 0.45 4.24
CA ASN A 368 8.35 1.02 3.75
C ASN A 368 8.49 2.53 3.44
N GLY A 369 9.26 3.28 4.23
CA GLY A 369 9.61 4.67 3.94
C GLY A 369 10.34 4.82 2.59
N CYS A 370 11.30 3.92 2.30
CA CYS A 370 11.98 3.86 1.00
C CYS A 370 11.00 3.57 -0.15
N CYS A 371 10.00 2.70 0.07
CA CYS A 371 8.93 2.47 -0.90
C CYS A 371 8.21 3.77 -1.28
N TYR A 372 7.84 4.60 -0.29
CA TYR A 372 7.16 5.88 -0.56
C TYR A 372 8.05 6.94 -1.20
N ILE A 373 9.37 6.88 -1.01
CA ILE A 373 10.30 7.71 -1.81
C ILE A 373 10.16 7.34 -3.29
N GLY A 374 10.13 6.05 -3.63
CA GLY A 374 9.89 5.59 -5.00
C GLY A 374 8.56 6.05 -5.57
N SER A 375 7.46 5.90 -4.81
CA SER A 375 6.12 6.39 -5.21
C SER A 375 6.11 7.91 -5.43
N THR A 376 6.80 8.68 -4.57
CA THR A 376 6.93 10.13 -4.68
C THR A 376 7.64 10.53 -5.97
N LEU A 377 8.76 9.87 -6.28
CA LEU A 377 9.53 10.13 -7.50
C LEU A 377 8.77 9.73 -8.76
N SER A 378 7.98 8.64 -8.72
CA SER A 378 7.27 8.14 -9.88
C SER A 378 6.16 9.06 -10.35
N SER A 379 5.44 9.70 -9.43
CA SER A 379 4.26 10.50 -9.79
C SER A 379 4.65 11.71 -10.65
N TYR A 380 5.62 12.52 -10.23
CA TYR A 380 6.14 13.62 -11.04
C TYR A 380 7.10 13.15 -12.14
N GLY A 381 8.05 12.26 -11.78
CA GLY A 381 9.16 11.93 -12.66
C GLY A 381 8.74 11.21 -13.93
N LEU A 382 7.80 10.25 -13.84
CA LEU A 382 7.31 9.56 -15.04
C LEU A 382 6.45 10.49 -15.91
N GLY A 383 5.65 11.38 -15.29
CA GLY A 383 4.92 12.40 -16.03
C GLY A 383 5.83 13.37 -16.78
N ALA A 384 6.91 13.83 -16.13
CA ALA A 384 7.89 14.72 -16.77
C ALA A 384 8.64 14.05 -17.93
N VAL A 385 8.94 12.75 -17.81
CA VAL A 385 9.53 11.98 -18.93
C VAL A 385 8.52 11.80 -20.05
N ALA A 386 7.24 11.56 -19.73
CA ALA A 386 6.18 11.44 -20.73
C ALA A 386 5.96 12.75 -21.49
N ASP A 387 5.92 13.89 -20.80
CA ASP A 387 5.79 15.21 -21.42
C ASP A 387 6.96 15.54 -22.36
N ALA A 388 8.19 15.18 -21.95
CA ALA A 388 9.39 15.54 -22.71
C ALA A 388 9.69 14.58 -23.88
N TYR A 389 9.42 13.28 -23.70
CA TYR A 389 9.90 12.22 -24.59
C TYR A 389 8.85 11.17 -24.96
N GLY A 390 7.61 11.31 -24.47
CA GLY A 390 6.52 10.36 -24.69
C GLY A 390 6.57 9.10 -23.79
N TRP A 391 5.48 8.34 -23.82
CA TRP A 391 5.30 7.15 -22.98
C TRP A 391 6.29 6.02 -23.26
N GLU A 392 6.82 5.92 -24.50
CA GLU A 392 7.87 4.95 -24.83
C GLU A 392 9.10 5.14 -23.95
N SER A 393 9.52 6.39 -23.77
CA SER A 393 10.68 6.73 -22.96
C SER A 393 10.48 6.41 -21.47
N VAL A 394 9.25 6.49 -20.99
CA VAL A 394 8.89 6.02 -19.64
C VAL A 394 9.18 4.52 -19.50
N PHE A 395 8.78 3.70 -20.46
CA PHE A 395 9.06 2.25 -20.42
C PHE A 395 10.56 1.94 -20.53
N TYR A 396 11.32 2.70 -21.33
CA TYR A 396 12.78 2.56 -21.35
C TYR A 396 13.42 2.93 -20.00
N LEU A 397 12.93 3.97 -19.33
CA LEU A 397 13.39 4.34 -17.99
C LEU A 397 13.10 3.23 -16.98
N LEU A 398 11.88 2.68 -16.96
CA LEU A 398 11.50 1.57 -16.08
C LEU A 398 12.36 0.32 -16.37
N LEU A 399 12.62 0.01 -17.63
CA LEU A 399 13.51 -1.08 -18.04
C LEU A 399 14.94 -0.87 -17.50
N ALA A 400 15.47 0.34 -17.58
CA ALA A 400 16.79 0.68 -17.03
C ALA A 400 16.82 0.52 -15.50
N CYS A 401 15.75 0.91 -14.80
CA CYS A 401 15.61 0.72 -13.34
C CYS A 401 15.59 -0.78 -12.96
N ALA A 402 14.81 -1.59 -13.67
CA ALA A 402 14.78 -3.05 -13.46
C ALA A 402 16.15 -3.69 -13.75
N ALA A 403 16.81 -3.28 -14.84
CA ALA A 403 18.16 -3.75 -15.19
C ALA A 403 19.21 -3.40 -14.13
N LEU A 404 19.12 -2.18 -13.55
CA LEU A 404 19.98 -1.76 -12.44
C LEU A 404 19.80 -2.69 -11.23
N CYS A 405 18.57 -3.04 -10.86
CA CYS A 405 18.30 -3.97 -9.76
C CYS A 405 18.82 -5.38 -10.06
N CYS A 406 18.69 -5.87 -11.30
CA CYS A 406 19.29 -7.14 -11.73
C CYS A 406 20.83 -7.11 -11.62
N PHE A 407 21.47 -6.01 -12.01
CA PHE A 407 22.92 -5.81 -11.91
C PHE A 407 23.39 -5.81 -10.44
N ILE A 408 22.68 -5.07 -9.56
CA ILE A 408 22.96 -5.07 -8.12
C ILE A 408 22.82 -6.48 -7.53
N THR A 409 21.80 -7.22 -7.94
CA THR A 409 21.59 -8.62 -7.52
C THR A 409 22.78 -9.49 -7.94
N ALA A 410 23.21 -9.41 -9.20
CA ALA A 410 24.34 -10.19 -9.70
C ALA A 410 25.64 -9.90 -8.94
N ILE A 411 25.94 -8.63 -8.68
CA ILE A 411 27.09 -8.23 -7.87
C ILE A 411 27.00 -8.81 -6.45
N THR A 412 25.84 -8.72 -5.83
CA THR A 412 25.63 -9.22 -4.46
C THR A 412 25.86 -10.73 -4.37
N ILE A 413 25.37 -11.48 -5.36
CA ILE A 413 25.58 -12.94 -5.46
C ILE A 413 27.07 -13.24 -5.61
N ILE A 414 27.78 -12.56 -6.50
CA ILE A 414 29.23 -12.76 -6.74
C ILE A 414 30.03 -12.51 -5.46
N ILE A 415 29.75 -11.39 -4.76
CA ILE A 415 30.43 -11.06 -3.50
C ILE A 415 30.18 -12.14 -2.44
N SER A 416 28.93 -12.62 -2.33
CA SER A 416 28.56 -13.69 -1.41
C SER A 416 29.33 -14.98 -1.68
N HIS A 417 29.43 -15.39 -2.95
CA HIS A 417 30.20 -16.57 -3.35
C HIS A 417 31.70 -16.41 -3.07
N CYS A 418 32.28 -15.26 -3.37
CA CYS A 418 33.71 -15.00 -3.09
C CYS A 418 34.03 -15.01 -1.59
N LYS A 419 33.10 -14.57 -0.72
CA LYS A 419 33.26 -14.67 0.74
C LYS A 419 33.17 -16.12 1.20
N SER A 420 32.24 -16.91 0.71
CA SER A 420 32.06 -18.32 1.06
C SER A 420 33.27 -19.18 0.68
N SER A 421 33.87 -18.93 -0.50
CA SER A 421 35.05 -19.68 -0.95
C SER A 421 36.33 -19.39 -0.14
N LYS A 422 36.41 -18.20 0.50
CA LYS A 422 37.57 -17.86 1.38
C LYS A 422 37.41 -18.44 2.78
N THR A 423 36.20 -18.75 3.23
CA THR A 423 35.94 -19.35 4.56
C THR A 423 36.05 -20.88 4.58
N HIS A 424 36.00 -21.54 3.42
CA HIS A 424 36.26 -22.97 3.26
C HIS A 424 37.34 -23.16 2.15
N PRO A 425 38.64 -23.00 2.45
CA PRO A 425 39.67 -23.45 1.54
C PRO A 425 39.50 -24.97 1.40
N LYS A 426 39.37 -25.44 0.15
CA LYS A 426 39.35 -26.87 -0.17
C LYS A 426 40.57 -27.51 0.45
N SER A 427 40.37 -28.33 1.50
CA SER A 427 41.37 -29.26 2.02
C SER A 427 41.62 -30.37 1.03
#